data_e81fb0321035e62bc0abb7393abd2139
#
_entry.id   e81fb0321035e62bc0abb7393abd2139
#
_cell.length_a   1.000
_cell.length_b   1.000
_cell.length_c   1.000
_cell.angle_alpha   90.00
_cell.angle_beta   90.00
_cell.angle_gamma   90.00
#
_symmetry.space_group_name_H-M   'P 1'
#
loop_
_entity.id
_entity.type
_entity.pdbx_description
1 polymer ?
#
loop_
_entity_poly.entity_id
_entity_poly.type
_entity_poly.pdbx_seq_one_letter_code
_entity_poly.pdbx_strand_id
1 'polypeptide(L)'
;MRKLIVSAAVLGAALTFTVTGALSSAEQAPGVTARTITIGGTFPLTGPAAVYAPIPVGMKAYFAYINARKGPDGKRGVMGRRIIWKYYDDGYNPAQTAQLSRRLVEQDRVFATVGQLGTEPVLGARAYLNEQRVPQALVFTGASYWGTQYKEFPWTTGWQPDYIAEGRLYGLHIKANHRGKKIAIVYQNDDYGKDYLYGILASLGKQYADANVVAREAVETTATSVAAQMTRIRASGAQILVVFQLPGATVRTIATGKALGFDPEQIYMNSVAAVKTAMDGLLASAGADYINGMITIAYAKDPQDPRWNNDAAMRQYRNIIAKYGGGLNASDPQVYIGAAKAEAFVQVLYRAGRNPTRASLMNALLSMNYPNKFLLPGVVQKSSRTDRFIVSQMQLQRYNGNTKLWVPFGRLIEGRPR
;
A
#
# COMPACT_ATOMS: atom_id res chain seq x y z
N MET A 1 35.21 46.81 88.28
CA MET A 1 35.23 45.67 87.36
C MET A 1 34.07 45.76 86.42
N ARG A 2 34.26 46.31 85.22
CA ARG A 2 33.19 46.53 84.24
C ARG A 2 33.27 45.45 83.13
N LYS A 3 32.17 44.74 82.97
CA LYS A 3 32.04 43.77 81.88
C LYS A 3 31.55 44.48 80.60
N LEU A 4 32.36 44.40 79.54
CA LEU A 4 31.96 44.79 78.21
C LEU A 4 31.13 43.67 77.54
N ILE A 5 29.96 44.02 77.08
CA ILE A 5 29.13 43.14 76.25
C ILE A 5 29.36 43.58 74.81
N VAL A 6 29.89 42.69 73.98
CA VAL A 6 30.02 42.87 72.54
C VAL A 6 28.82 42.22 71.86
N SER A 7 27.99 43.03 71.22
CA SER A 7 26.86 42.54 70.40
C SER A 7 27.35 42.30 69.00
N ALA A 8 27.30 41.07 68.54
CA ALA A 8 27.55 40.70 67.15
C ALA A 8 26.22 40.76 66.33
N ALA A 9 26.17 41.69 65.37
CA ALA A 9 25.08 41.76 64.41
C ALA A 9 25.36 40.80 63.27
N VAL A 10 24.47 39.78 63.11
CA VAL A 10 24.49 38.85 61.96
C VAL A 10 23.66 39.44 60.84
N LEU A 11 24.28 39.90 59.77
CA LEU A 11 23.61 40.24 58.50
C LEU A 11 23.26 38.91 57.77
N GLY A 12 21.98 38.56 57.73
CA GLY A 12 21.45 37.47 56.91
C GLY A 12 21.28 37.97 55.47
N ALA A 13 22.15 37.57 54.57
CA ALA A 13 21.95 37.75 53.13
C ALA A 13 20.98 36.66 52.63
N ALA A 14 19.73 37.05 52.32
CA ALA A 14 18.75 36.18 51.66
C ALA A 14 19.12 36.05 50.17
N LEU A 15 19.75 34.93 49.79
CA LEU A 15 19.88 34.55 48.37
C LEU A 15 18.52 34.08 47.84
N THR A 16 17.81 34.93 47.12
CA THR A 16 16.65 34.51 46.31
C THR A 16 17.17 33.76 45.09
N PHE A 17 17.11 32.44 45.10
CA PHE A 17 17.23 31.64 43.91
C PHE A 17 15.97 31.80 43.03
N THR A 18 16.08 32.64 42.03
CA THR A 18 15.10 32.64 40.92
C THR A 18 15.33 31.38 40.10
N VAL A 19 14.51 30.35 40.36
CA VAL A 19 14.39 29.21 39.47
C VAL A 19 13.72 29.69 38.20
N THR A 20 14.53 30.12 37.23
CA THR A 20 14.09 30.27 35.84
C THR A 20 13.77 28.88 35.35
N GLY A 21 12.49 28.49 35.45
CA GLY A 21 11.97 27.31 34.81
C GLY A 21 12.21 27.44 33.32
N ALA A 22 13.28 26.84 32.82
CA ALA A 22 13.45 26.61 31.40
C ALA A 22 12.24 25.76 30.99
N LEU A 23 11.26 26.39 30.33
CA LEU A 23 10.23 25.69 29.59
C LEU A 23 10.99 24.84 28.57
N SER A 24 11.22 23.57 28.91
CA SER A 24 11.73 22.57 28.00
C SER A 24 10.82 22.60 26.79
N SER A 25 11.26 23.26 25.73
CA SER A 25 10.61 23.14 24.42
C SER A 25 10.65 21.65 24.10
N ALA A 26 9.50 20.98 24.13
CA ALA A 26 9.41 19.57 23.79
C ALA A 26 10.19 19.36 22.48
N GLU A 27 11.25 18.56 22.56
CA GLU A 27 12.13 18.32 21.42
C GLU A 27 11.28 17.87 20.24
N GLN A 28 11.36 18.61 19.14
CA GLN A 28 10.57 18.29 17.95
C GLN A 28 11.00 16.94 17.40
N ALA A 29 10.03 16.10 17.07
CA ALA A 29 10.31 14.80 16.48
C ALA A 29 11.20 14.94 15.23
N PRO A 30 12.16 14.02 15.00
CA PRO A 30 12.97 14.04 13.79
C PRO A 30 12.11 14.21 12.53
N GLY A 31 12.52 15.06 11.60
CA GLY A 31 11.78 15.39 10.39
C GLY A 31 10.65 16.40 10.55
N VAL A 32 10.35 16.85 11.78
CA VAL A 32 9.35 17.90 12.03
C VAL A 32 10.05 19.19 12.43
N THR A 33 9.70 20.29 11.78
CA THR A 33 10.15 21.63 12.15
C THR A 33 8.94 22.57 12.32
N ALA A 34 9.16 23.82 12.66
CA ALA A 34 8.09 24.82 12.70
C ALA A 34 7.43 25.03 11.32
N ARG A 35 8.12 24.72 10.22
CA ARG A 35 7.69 25.02 8.85
C ARG A 35 7.56 23.78 7.94
N THR A 36 8.10 22.64 8.31
CA THR A 36 8.15 21.45 7.45
C THR A 36 7.88 20.17 8.21
N ILE A 37 7.37 19.15 7.48
CA ILE A 37 7.34 17.74 7.87
C ILE A 37 8.02 16.97 6.74
N THR A 38 9.19 16.39 7.02
CA THR A 38 9.94 15.56 6.06
C THR A 38 9.52 14.10 6.21
N ILE A 39 9.07 13.52 5.13
CA ILE A 39 8.68 12.10 5.04
C ILE A 39 9.38 11.45 3.84
N GLY A 40 9.51 10.14 3.86
CA GLY A 40 10.19 9.46 2.77
C GLY A 40 9.59 8.10 2.44
N GLY A 41 10.13 7.46 1.39
CA GLY A 41 9.75 6.11 1.00
C GLY A 41 10.73 5.52 -0.01
N THR A 42 10.62 4.22 -0.22
CA THR A 42 11.36 3.49 -1.26
C THR A 42 10.37 2.81 -2.18
N PHE A 43 10.67 2.81 -3.47
CA PHE A 43 9.77 2.31 -4.51
C PHE A 43 10.59 1.67 -5.63
N PRO A 44 10.07 0.65 -6.31
CA PRO A 44 10.73 0.08 -7.47
C PRO A 44 10.53 1.00 -8.69
N LEU A 45 11.45 1.97 -8.86
CA LEU A 45 11.44 2.83 -10.05
C LEU A 45 12.05 2.11 -11.24
N THR A 46 12.88 1.11 -10.96
CA THR A 46 13.48 0.17 -11.92
C THR A 46 13.19 -1.28 -11.52
N GLY A 47 13.67 -2.26 -12.32
CA GLY A 47 13.56 -3.68 -12.00
C GLY A 47 12.18 -4.30 -12.31
N PRO A 48 11.88 -5.49 -11.74
CA PRO A 48 10.71 -6.29 -12.14
C PRO A 48 9.36 -5.67 -11.80
N ALA A 49 9.35 -4.68 -10.92
CA ALA A 49 8.14 -3.96 -10.49
C ALA A 49 8.14 -2.48 -10.91
N ALA A 50 8.97 -2.08 -11.90
CA ALA A 50 9.09 -0.69 -12.37
C ALA A 50 7.77 -0.08 -12.88
N VAL A 51 6.79 -0.90 -13.21
CA VAL A 51 5.43 -0.46 -13.57
C VAL A 51 4.76 0.39 -12.49
N TYR A 52 5.23 0.30 -11.25
CA TYR A 52 4.71 1.08 -10.12
C TYR A 52 5.46 2.41 -9.88
N ALA A 53 6.47 2.73 -10.70
CA ALA A 53 7.22 3.99 -10.61
C ALA A 53 6.36 5.28 -10.59
N PRO A 54 5.18 5.34 -11.24
CA PRO A 54 4.31 6.52 -11.17
C PRO A 54 3.68 6.77 -9.79
N ILE A 55 3.63 5.77 -8.88
CA ILE A 55 3.00 5.91 -7.56
C ILE A 55 3.63 7.05 -6.73
N PRO A 56 4.95 7.06 -6.44
CA PRO A 56 5.56 8.13 -5.64
C PRO A 56 5.48 9.49 -6.31
N VAL A 57 5.37 9.54 -7.64
CA VAL A 57 5.21 10.79 -8.40
C VAL A 57 3.79 11.33 -8.23
N GLY A 58 2.77 10.47 -8.26
CA GLY A 58 1.39 10.82 -7.92
C GLY A 58 1.25 11.33 -6.48
N MET A 59 1.94 10.69 -5.52
CA MET A 59 2.04 11.19 -4.14
C MET A 59 2.65 12.59 -4.09
N LYS A 60 3.75 12.82 -4.82
CA LYS A 60 4.43 14.13 -4.91
C LYS A 60 3.48 15.23 -5.40
N ALA A 61 2.71 14.96 -6.44
CA ALA A 61 1.72 15.90 -6.98
C ALA A 61 0.65 16.26 -5.94
N TYR A 62 0.14 15.27 -5.22
CA TYR A 62 -0.84 15.51 -4.16
C TYR A 62 -0.26 16.30 -2.98
N PHE A 63 0.96 16.00 -2.54
CA PHE A 63 1.63 16.76 -1.49
C PHE A 63 1.91 18.21 -1.92
N ALA A 64 2.28 18.44 -3.19
CA ALA A 64 2.44 19.78 -3.73
C ALA A 64 1.13 20.57 -3.69
N TYR A 65 0.00 19.94 -4.04
CA TYR A 65 -1.32 20.54 -3.91
C TYR A 65 -1.64 20.91 -2.45
N ILE A 66 -1.38 20.02 -1.49
CA ILE A 66 -1.59 20.30 -0.06
C ILE A 66 -0.72 21.49 0.40
N ASN A 67 0.54 21.53 -0.03
CA ASN A 67 1.47 22.61 0.32
C ASN A 67 1.04 23.97 -0.22
N ALA A 68 0.31 24.01 -1.33
CA ALA A 68 -0.13 25.24 -1.97
C ALA A 68 -1.46 25.79 -1.42
N ARG A 69 -2.31 24.92 -0.86
CA ARG A 69 -3.64 25.32 -0.39
C ARG A 69 -3.66 25.63 1.11
N LYS A 70 -4.66 26.40 1.54
CA LYS A 70 -5.01 26.54 2.97
C LYS A 70 -5.75 25.28 3.45
N GLY A 71 -5.34 24.77 4.59
CA GLY A 71 -6.02 23.69 5.30
C GLY A 71 -7.23 24.14 6.10
N PRO A 72 -7.86 23.23 6.86
CA PRO A 72 -9.00 23.57 7.73
C PRO A 72 -8.69 24.63 8.79
N ASP A 73 -7.43 24.78 9.17
CA ASP A 73 -6.91 25.78 10.12
C ASP A 73 -6.58 27.14 9.47
N GLY A 74 -6.90 27.32 8.18
CA GLY A 74 -6.62 28.52 7.40
C GLY A 74 -5.15 28.72 6.99
N LYS A 75 -4.24 27.82 7.39
CA LYS A 75 -2.81 27.88 7.07
C LYS A 75 -2.48 27.01 5.88
N ARG A 76 -1.42 27.38 5.13
CA ARG A 76 -0.94 26.55 4.00
C ARG A 76 -0.23 25.30 4.51
N GLY A 77 -0.38 24.19 3.75
CA GLY A 77 0.16 22.89 4.11
C GLY A 77 -0.64 22.20 5.21
N VAL A 78 0.00 21.37 6.00
CA VAL A 78 -0.61 20.69 7.15
C VAL A 78 -0.33 21.48 8.41
N MET A 79 -1.33 22.17 8.93
CA MET A 79 -1.23 23.03 10.14
C MET A 79 -0.05 24.03 10.07
N GLY A 80 0.15 24.65 8.88
CA GLY A 80 1.19 25.63 8.63
C GLY A 80 2.55 25.03 8.25
N ARG A 81 2.66 23.71 8.08
CA ARG A 81 3.89 23.02 7.67
C ARG A 81 3.79 22.48 6.27
N ARG A 82 4.85 22.65 5.48
CA ARG A 82 4.98 22.04 4.17
C ARG A 82 5.43 20.59 4.32
N ILE A 83 4.86 19.68 3.55
CA ILE A 83 5.33 18.30 3.42
C ILE A 83 6.52 18.30 2.47
N ILE A 84 7.65 17.77 2.92
CA ILE A 84 8.84 17.49 2.10
C ILE A 84 8.82 15.98 1.82
N TRP A 85 8.70 15.62 0.55
CA TRP A 85 8.63 14.23 0.10
C TRP A 85 9.95 13.81 -0.53
N LYS A 86 10.57 12.77 0.03
CA LYS A 86 11.80 12.15 -0.49
C LYS A 86 11.51 10.69 -0.83
N TYR A 87 11.95 10.24 -1.99
CA TYR A 87 11.81 8.82 -2.34
C TYR A 87 12.98 8.35 -3.19
N TYR A 88 13.28 7.06 -3.08
CA TYR A 88 14.42 6.43 -3.69
C TYR A 88 14.01 5.17 -4.45
N ASP A 89 14.80 4.83 -5.46
CA ASP A 89 14.66 3.60 -6.23
C ASP A 89 15.31 2.44 -5.46
N ASP A 90 14.51 1.43 -5.11
CA ASP A 90 14.98 0.20 -4.47
C ASP A 90 15.08 -1.00 -5.44
N GLY A 91 14.71 -0.81 -6.72
CA GLY A 91 14.75 -1.86 -7.74
C GLY A 91 13.94 -3.12 -7.38
N TYR A 92 13.01 -3.03 -6.41
CA TYR A 92 12.31 -4.18 -5.81
C TYR A 92 13.27 -5.13 -5.06
N ASN A 93 14.37 -4.62 -4.52
CA ASN A 93 15.40 -5.41 -3.84
C ASN A 93 15.35 -5.15 -2.32
N PRO A 94 15.10 -6.17 -1.47
CA PRO A 94 14.98 -6.02 -0.03
C PRO A 94 16.23 -5.44 0.65
N ALA A 95 17.43 -5.83 0.19
CA ALA A 95 18.69 -5.33 0.75
C ALA A 95 18.88 -3.83 0.42
N GLN A 96 18.55 -3.43 -0.81
CA GLN A 96 18.58 -2.03 -1.22
C GLN A 96 17.53 -1.21 -0.46
N THR A 97 16.32 -1.75 -0.27
CA THR A 97 15.27 -1.13 0.54
C THR A 97 15.74 -0.89 1.97
N ALA A 98 16.41 -1.87 2.59
CA ALA A 98 16.97 -1.74 3.94
C ALA A 98 18.03 -0.61 3.99
N GLN A 99 18.96 -0.57 3.04
CA GLN A 99 19.99 0.46 2.96
C GLN A 99 19.40 1.86 2.77
N LEU A 100 18.46 2.02 1.85
CA LEU A 100 17.80 3.28 1.57
C LEU A 100 16.90 3.75 2.72
N SER A 101 16.29 2.81 3.45
CA SER A 101 15.54 3.13 4.66
C SER A 101 16.43 3.67 5.77
N ARG A 102 17.66 3.11 5.94
CA ARG A 102 18.67 3.70 6.84
C ARG A 102 19.04 5.13 6.41
N ARG A 103 19.29 5.35 5.13
CA ARG A 103 19.56 6.70 4.59
C ARG A 103 18.43 7.68 4.89
N LEU A 104 17.16 7.28 4.69
CA LEU A 104 16.00 8.11 5.01
C LEU A 104 15.96 8.51 6.48
N VAL A 105 16.32 7.59 7.40
CA VAL A 105 16.30 7.84 8.84
C VAL A 105 17.50 8.64 9.31
N GLU A 106 18.69 8.23 8.93
CA GLU A 106 19.96 8.73 9.48
C GLU A 106 20.42 10.05 8.82
N GLN A 107 20.29 10.13 7.48
CA GLN A 107 20.75 11.29 6.70
C GLN A 107 19.61 12.28 6.42
N ASP A 108 18.47 11.78 5.91
CA ASP A 108 17.35 12.64 5.58
C ASP A 108 16.48 12.99 6.80
N ARG A 109 16.67 12.29 7.92
CA ARG A 109 15.98 12.49 9.20
C ARG A 109 14.46 12.53 9.05
N VAL A 110 13.89 11.59 8.30
CA VAL A 110 12.44 11.56 8.05
C VAL A 110 11.63 11.33 9.32
N PHE A 111 10.47 11.96 9.37
CA PHE A 111 9.50 11.77 10.44
C PHE A 111 8.88 10.36 10.38
N ALA A 112 8.58 9.90 9.17
CA ALA A 112 8.03 8.57 8.88
C ALA A 112 8.43 8.12 7.47
N THR A 113 8.47 6.82 7.23
CA THR A 113 8.38 6.26 5.88
C THR A 113 6.92 6.05 5.51
N VAL A 114 6.57 6.29 4.24
CA VAL A 114 5.18 6.26 3.77
C VAL A 114 5.08 5.50 2.46
N GLY A 115 4.21 4.50 2.40
CA GLY A 115 3.85 3.83 1.16
C GLY A 115 4.95 3.01 0.51
N GLN A 116 6.01 2.61 1.23
CA GLN A 116 7.01 1.67 0.71
C GLN A 116 6.32 0.47 0.07
N LEU A 117 6.84 0.01 -1.07
CA LEU A 117 6.12 -0.93 -1.92
C LEU A 117 6.83 -2.29 -2.02
N GLY A 118 6.01 -3.35 -2.01
CA GLY A 118 6.44 -4.74 -2.18
C GLY A 118 6.62 -5.49 -0.87
N THR A 119 6.24 -6.76 -0.84
CA THR A 119 6.29 -7.58 0.39
C THR A 119 7.72 -7.75 0.87
N GLU A 120 8.58 -8.36 0.06
CA GLU A 120 9.98 -8.60 0.42
C GLU A 120 10.77 -7.29 0.67
N PRO A 121 10.63 -6.24 -0.17
CA PRO A 121 11.26 -4.95 0.10
C PRO A 121 10.86 -4.36 1.45
N VAL A 122 9.57 -4.32 1.77
CA VAL A 122 9.08 -3.75 3.04
C VAL A 122 9.56 -4.55 4.24
N LEU A 123 9.58 -5.90 4.15
CA LEU A 123 10.12 -6.78 5.19
C LEU A 123 11.62 -6.50 5.43
N GLY A 124 12.40 -6.27 4.37
CA GLY A 124 13.83 -5.95 4.48
C GLY A 124 14.15 -4.72 5.32
N ALA A 125 13.26 -3.72 5.35
CA ALA A 125 13.43 -2.50 6.14
C ALA A 125 12.72 -2.54 7.51
N ARG A 126 11.79 -3.47 7.70
CA ARG A 126 10.81 -3.46 8.79
C ARG A 126 11.43 -3.52 10.19
N ALA A 127 12.38 -4.45 10.40
CA ALA A 127 13.02 -4.63 11.70
C ALA A 127 13.74 -3.34 12.12
N TYR A 128 14.58 -2.79 11.25
CA TYR A 128 15.31 -1.55 11.51
C TYR A 128 14.38 -0.37 11.82
N LEU A 129 13.34 -0.14 10.99
CA LEU A 129 12.40 0.97 11.22
C LEU A 129 11.64 0.83 12.54
N ASN A 130 11.27 -0.39 12.93
CA ASN A 130 10.61 -0.66 14.21
C ASN A 130 11.56 -0.44 15.40
N GLU A 131 12.82 -0.89 15.32
CA GLU A 131 13.86 -0.64 16.33
C GLU A 131 14.08 0.87 16.52
N GLN A 132 14.17 1.64 15.42
CA GLN A 132 14.33 3.08 15.45
C GLN A 132 13.03 3.85 15.79
N ARG A 133 11.94 3.15 16.04
CA ARG A 133 10.60 3.72 16.29
C ARG A 133 10.19 4.73 15.22
N VAL A 134 10.51 4.42 13.95
CA VAL A 134 10.09 5.20 12.78
C VAL A 134 8.84 4.58 12.20
N PRO A 135 7.71 5.31 12.13
CA PRO A 135 6.51 4.79 11.49
C PRO A 135 6.76 4.35 10.07
N GLN A 136 6.53 3.06 9.78
CA GLN A 136 6.45 2.49 8.45
C GLN A 136 4.98 2.50 8.04
N ALA A 137 4.52 3.67 7.56
CA ALA A 137 3.12 3.98 7.42
C ALA A 137 2.56 3.58 6.06
N LEU A 138 1.36 3.01 6.05
CA LEU A 138 0.58 2.77 4.83
C LEU A 138 1.38 2.01 3.77
N VAL A 139 2.09 0.93 4.15
CA VAL A 139 2.89 0.16 3.19
C VAL A 139 2.03 -0.36 2.05
N PHE A 140 2.61 -0.41 0.85
CA PHE A 140 1.90 -0.81 -0.36
C PHE A 140 2.14 -2.28 -0.66
N THR A 141 1.61 -3.11 0.22
CA THR A 141 1.55 -4.57 0.12
C THR A 141 0.45 -5.06 1.06
N GLY A 142 -0.25 -6.12 0.65
CA GLY A 142 -1.30 -6.78 1.41
C GLY A 142 -0.80 -8.02 2.18
N ALA A 143 0.50 -8.13 2.44
CA ALA A 143 1.05 -9.27 3.16
C ALA A 143 0.42 -9.44 4.54
N SER A 144 0.12 -10.68 4.93
CA SER A 144 -0.59 -11.03 6.17
C SER A 144 0.14 -10.58 7.45
N TYR A 145 1.42 -10.35 7.36
CA TYR A 145 2.28 -9.90 8.46
C TYR A 145 1.82 -8.61 9.15
N TRP A 146 1.18 -7.69 8.43
CA TRP A 146 0.70 -6.43 9.02
C TRP A 146 -0.44 -6.65 10.02
N GLY A 147 -1.22 -7.71 9.83
CA GLY A 147 -2.29 -8.11 10.75
C GLY A 147 -1.86 -9.13 11.80
N THR A 148 -0.84 -9.96 11.55
CA THR A 148 -0.46 -11.07 12.43
C THR A 148 0.69 -10.74 13.37
N GLN A 149 1.64 -9.92 12.94
CA GLN A 149 2.86 -9.59 13.71
C GLN A 149 2.84 -8.16 14.30
N TYR A 150 1.68 -7.61 14.57
CA TYR A 150 1.53 -6.23 15.07
C TYR A 150 2.12 -6.01 16.48
N LYS A 151 2.29 -7.05 17.28
CA LYS A 151 2.92 -6.97 18.61
C LYS A 151 4.43 -6.84 18.48
N GLU A 152 5.03 -7.63 17.59
CA GLU A 152 6.46 -7.67 17.34
C GLU A 152 6.94 -6.41 16.58
N PHE A 153 6.14 -5.95 15.61
CA PHE A 153 6.45 -4.78 14.78
C PHE A 153 5.39 -3.69 14.92
N PRO A 154 5.34 -3.00 16.08
CA PRO A 154 4.27 -2.06 16.39
C PRO A 154 4.28 -0.77 15.54
N TRP A 155 5.33 -0.50 14.78
CA TRP A 155 5.47 0.72 13.99
C TRP A 155 5.13 0.56 12.50
N THR A 156 4.55 -0.59 12.09
CA THR A 156 4.18 -0.87 10.70
C THR A 156 2.66 -0.93 10.54
N THR A 157 2.12 -0.31 9.47
CA THR A 157 0.71 -0.42 9.06
C THR A 157 0.59 -0.68 7.56
N GLY A 158 -0.30 -1.61 7.17
CA GLY A 158 -0.72 -1.82 5.80
C GLY A 158 -1.73 -0.78 5.32
N TRP A 159 -2.01 -0.74 4.00
CA TRP A 159 -3.04 0.15 3.47
C TRP A 159 -4.02 -0.54 2.55
N GLN A 160 -3.58 -1.45 1.69
CA GLN A 160 -4.42 -2.18 0.75
C GLN A 160 -5.04 -3.45 1.38
N PRO A 161 -6.02 -4.09 0.73
CA PRO A 161 -6.58 -5.35 1.20
C PRO A 161 -5.53 -6.44 1.40
N ASP A 162 -5.79 -7.30 2.38
CA ASP A 162 -4.98 -8.47 2.70
C ASP A 162 -5.03 -9.48 1.53
N TYR A 163 -3.88 -10.01 1.15
CA TYR A 163 -3.73 -10.99 0.07
C TYR A 163 -4.41 -12.32 0.39
N ILE A 164 -4.41 -12.75 1.65
CA ILE A 164 -5.16 -13.93 2.08
C ILE A 164 -6.65 -13.70 1.86
N ALA A 165 -7.16 -12.52 2.21
CA ALA A 165 -8.57 -12.19 2.02
C ALA A 165 -8.96 -12.12 0.55
N GLU A 166 -8.11 -11.55 -0.31
CA GLU A 166 -8.34 -11.51 -1.76
C GLU A 166 -8.34 -12.93 -2.34
N GLY A 167 -7.33 -13.76 -2.00
CA GLY A 167 -7.27 -15.17 -2.43
C GLY A 167 -8.49 -15.98 -1.98
N ARG A 168 -8.94 -15.77 -0.74
CA ARG A 168 -10.19 -16.38 -0.23
C ARG A 168 -11.41 -16.00 -1.04
N LEU A 169 -11.53 -14.75 -1.44
CA LEU A 169 -12.65 -14.29 -2.25
C LEU A 169 -12.71 -15.02 -3.59
N TYR A 170 -11.55 -15.23 -4.24
CA TYR A 170 -11.50 -16.01 -5.49
C TYR A 170 -11.90 -17.47 -5.29
N GLY A 171 -11.41 -18.12 -4.25
CA GLY A 171 -11.80 -19.50 -3.98
C GLY A 171 -13.29 -19.65 -3.66
N LEU A 172 -13.91 -18.72 -2.92
CA LEU A 172 -15.34 -18.69 -2.68
C LEU A 172 -16.13 -18.49 -3.99
N HIS A 173 -15.66 -17.58 -4.86
CA HIS A 173 -16.30 -17.34 -6.15
C HIS A 173 -16.20 -18.56 -7.06
N ILE A 174 -15.05 -19.23 -7.10
CA ILE A 174 -14.87 -20.49 -7.87
C ILE A 174 -15.82 -21.58 -7.38
N LYS A 175 -15.92 -21.81 -6.08
CA LYS A 175 -16.85 -22.82 -5.52
C LYS A 175 -18.30 -22.54 -5.86
N ALA A 176 -18.70 -21.28 -5.89
CA ALA A 176 -20.08 -20.89 -6.17
C ALA A 176 -20.43 -20.96 -7.66
N ASN A 177 -19.49 -20.61 -8.56
CA ASN A 177 -19.78 -20.40 -9.98
C ASN A 177 -19.12 -21.41 -10.93
N HIS A 178 -18.10 -22.14 -10.46
CA HIS A 178 -17.32 -23.08 -11.27
C HIS A 178 -17.15 -24.44 -10.55
N ARG A 179 -18.24 -24.93 -9.97
CA ARG A 179 -18.23 -26.16 -9.15
C ARG A 179 -17.71 -27.37 -9.94
N GLY A 180 -16.72 -28.07 -9.37
CA GLY A 180 -16.15 -29.28 -9.96
C GLY A 180 -15.14 -29.02 -11.08
N LYS A 181 -14.90 -27.79 -11.48
CA LYS A 181 -13.90 -27.46 -12.49
C LYS A 181 -12.48 -27.65 -11.95
N LYS A 182 -11.59 -28.15 -12.80
CA LYS A 182 -10.16 -28.32 -12.51
C LYS A 182 -9.43 -26.96 -12.49
N ILE A 183 -8.66 -26.71 -11.45
CA ILE A 183 -8.01 -25.44 -11.17
C ILE A 183 -6.50 -25.60 -11.27
N ALA A 184 -5.83 -24.71 -12.00
CA ALA A 184 -4.40 -24.51 -11.94
C ALA A 184 -4.11 -23.16 -11.26
N ILE A 185 -3.09 -23.14 -10.38
CA ILE A 185 -2.66 -21.94 -9.68
C ILE A 185 -1.18 -21.70 -10.00
N VAL A 186 -0.87 -20.51 -10.51
CA VAL A 186 0.51 -20.02 -10.69
C VAL A 186 0.74 -18.90 -9.69
N TYR A 187 1.81 -19.00 -8.92
CA TYR A 187 2.09 -18.01 -7.89
C TYR A 187 3.57 -17.66 -7.84
N GLN A 188 3.88 -16.44 -7.45
CA GLN A 188 5.24 -16.00 -7.18
C GLN A 188 5.79 -16.73 -5.95
N ASN A 189 7.03 -17.28 -6.04
CA ASN A 189 7.62 -18.10 -4.98
C ASN A 189 8.24 -17.25 -3.87
N ASP A 190 7.42 -16.41 -3.24
CA ASP A 190 7.77 -15.61 -2.08
C ASP A 190 6.53 -15.45 -1.17
N ASP A 191 6.65 -14.68 -0.10
CA ASP A 191 5.58 -14.49 0.88
C ASP A 191 4.35 -13.81 0.27
N TYR A 192 4.54 -12.93 -0.73
CA TYR A 192 3.45 -12.31 -1.48
C TYR A 192 2.57 -13.36 -2.20
N GLY A 193 3.16 -14.24 -3.01
CA GLY A 193 2.40 -15.24 -3.74
C GLY A 193 1.86 -16.35 -2.85
N LYS A 194 2.58 -16.69 -1.77
CA LYS A 194 2.16 -17.71 -0.79
C LYS A 194 0.96 -17.29 0.04
N ASP A 195 0.83 -16.02 0.40
CA ASP A 195 -0.36 -15.49 1.08
C ASP A 195 -1.63 -15.68 0.22
N TYR A 196 -1.56 -15.35 -1.07
CA TYR A 196 -2.67 -15.60 -1.99
C TYR A 196 -3.00 -17.08 -2.14
N LEU A 197 -1.96 -17.91 -2.30
CA LEU A 197 -2.12 -19.36 -2.39
C LEU A 197 -2.78 -19.92 -1.13
N TYR A 198 -2.33 -19.48 0.05
CA TYR A 198 -2.96 -19.88 1.31
C TYR A 198 -4.43 -19.46 1.36
N GLY A 199 -4.72 -18.22 0.98
CA GLY A 199 -6.09 -17.69 1.02
C GLY A 199 -7.07 -18.48 0.15
N ILE A 200 -6.70 -18.76 -1.10
CA ILE A 200 -7.56 -19.51 -2.02
C ILE A 200 -7.75 -20.96 -1.54
N LEU A 201 -6.67 -21.65 -1.13
CA LEU A 201 -6.75 -23.02 -0.66
C LEU A 201 -7.59 -23.14 0.62
N ALA A 202 -7.45 -22.22 1.57
CA ALA A 202 -8.24 -22.19 2.78
C ALA A 202 -9.73 -22.05 2.50
N SER A 203 -10.12 -21.22 1.52
CA SER A 203 -11.53 -21.02 1.16
C SER A 203 -12.12 -22.16 0.33
N LEU A 204 -11.31 -22.80 -0.51
CA LEU A 204 -11.70 -24.04 -1.20
C LEU A 204 -11.94 -25.17 -0.18
N GLY A 205 -11.16 -25.21 0.88
CA GLY A 205 -11.15 -26.29 1.85
C GLY A 205 -10.41 -27.54 1.33
N LYS A 206 -9.84 -28.32 2.26
CA LYS A 206 -8.94 -29.44 1.91
C LYS A 206 -9.56 -30.41 0.89
N GLN A 207 -10.75 -30.93 1.17
CA GLN A 207 -11.39 -31.92 0.32
C GLN A 207 -11.64 -31.41 -1.11
N TYR A 208 -12.14 -30.17 -1.24
CA TYR A 208 -12.39 -29.59 -2.57
C TYR A 208 -11.07 -29.28 -3.30
N ALA A 209 -10.08 -28.77 -2.59
CA ALA A 209 -8.77 -28.46 -3.17
C ALA A 209 -8.06 -29.74 -3.64
N ASP A 210 -8.06 -30.80 -2.86
CA ASP A 210 -7.45 -32.09 -3.23
C ASP A 210 -8.10 -32.71 -4.48
N ALA A 211 -9.41 -32.52 -4.64
CA ALA A 211 -10.16 -33.04 -5.78
C ALA A 211 -10.04 -32.20 -7.06
N ASN A 212 -9.87 -30.89 -6.94
CA ASN A 212 -10.02 -29.97 -8.08
C ASN A 212 -8.77 -29.14 -8.40
N VAL A 213 -7.83 -28.94 -7.47
CA VAL A 213 -6.58 -28.19 -7.76
C VAL A 213 -5.55 -29.18 -8.35
N VAL A 214 -5.49 -29.20 -9.67
CA VAL A 214 -4.69 -30.18 -10.44
C VAL A 214 -3.25 -29.74 -10.70
N ALA A 215 -2.95 -28.44 -10.54
CA ALA A 215 -1.58 -27.90 -10.68
C ALA A 215 -1.36 -26.71 -9.74
N ARG A 216 -0.15 -26.65 -9.16
CA ARG A 216 0.34 -25.52 -8.33
C ARG A 216 1.75 -25.24 -8.75
N GLU A 217 1.97 -24.15 -9.49
CA GLU A 217 3.25 -23.83 -10.08
C GLU A 217 3.85 -22.59 -9.43
N ALA A 218 4.97 -22.79 -8.74
CA ALA A 218 5.77 -21.70 -8.19
C ALA A 218 6.67 -21.11 -9.28
N VAL A 219 6.79 -19.79 -9.31
CA VAL A 219 7.63 -19.06 -10.26
C VAL A 219 8.46 -18.03 -9.50
N GLU A 220 9.78 -18.09 -9.71
CA GLU A 220 10.72 -17.14 -9.11
C GLU A 220 10.55 -15.74 -9.73
N THR A 221 10.79 -14.68 -8.95
CA THR A 221 10.74 -13.29 -9.44
C THR A 221 11.75 -13.02 -10.56
N THR A 222 12.83 -13.77 -10.58
CA THR A 222 13.91 -13.69 -11.58
C THR A 222 13.67 -14.55 -12.80
N ALA A 223 12.60 -15.37 -12.84
CA ALA A 223 12.32 -16.26 -13.96
C ALA A 223 12.08 -15.50 -15.25
N THR A 224 12.83 -15.80 -16.28
CA THR A 224 12.69 -15.22 -17.63
C THR A 224 11.71 -15.99 -18.51
N SER A 225 11.39 -17.24 -18.15
CA SER A 225 10.44 -18.11 -18.87
C SER A 225 9.56 -18.86 -17.87
N VAL A 226 8.34 -19.18 -18.31
CA VAL A 226 7.35 -20.00 -17.58
C VAL A 226 6.83 -21.16 -18.47
N ALA A 227 7.54 -21.46 -19.56
CA ALA A 227 7.09 -22.45 -20.55
C ALA A 227 6.89 -23.84 -19.92
N ALA A 228 7.82 -24.28 -19.07
CA ALA A 228 7.72 -25.58 -18.40
C ALA A 228 6.49 -25.66 -17.48
N GLN A 229 6.23 -24.60 -16.67
CA GLN A 229 5.07 -24.54 -15.79
C GLN A 229 3.77 -24.55 -16.61
N MET A 230 3.67 -23.74 -17.64
CA MET A 230 2.47 -23.67 -18.48
C MET A 230 2.24 -24.95 -19.30
N THR A 231 3.29 -25.66 -19.69
CA THR A 231 3.17 -26.98 -20.31
C THR A 231 2.54 -27.99 -19.35
N ARG A 232 3.00 -28.04 -18.09
CA ARG A 232 2.38 -28.91 -17.05
C ARG A 232 0.94 -28.53 -16.78
N ILE A 233 0.64 -27.22 -16.68
CA ILE A 233 -0.74 -26.73 -16.48
C ILE A 233 -1.65 -27.17 -17.61
N ARG A 234 -1.22 -27.00 -18.86
CA ARG A 234 -2.01 -27.46 -20.01
C ARG A 234 -2.24 -28.98 -19.95
N ALA A 235 -1.20 -29.76 -19.66
CA ALA A 235 -1.29 -31.21 -19.57
C ALA A 235 -2.18 -31.70 -18.42
N SER A 236 -2.37 -30.90 -17.36
CA SER A 236 -3.22 -31.22 -16.21
C SER A 236 -4.72 -31.19 -16.52
N GLY A 237 -5.12 -30.66 -17.66
CA GLY A 237 -6.51 -30.47 -18.04
C GLY A 237 -7.25 -29.43 -17.19
N ALA A 238 -6.54 -28.46 -16.62
CA ALA A 238 -7.12 -27.35 -15.87
C ALA A 238 -8.08 -26.53 -16.76
N GLN A 239 -9.20 -26.14 -16.20
CA GLN A 239 -10.23 -25.34 -16.84
C GLN A 239 -10.27 -23.91 -16.27
N ILE A 240 -9.69 -23.73 -15.10
CA ILE A 240 -9.55 -22.43 -14.45
C ILE A 240 -8.08 -22.15 -14.23
N LEU A 241 -7.63 -20.97 -14.64
CA LEU A 241 -6.30 -20.45 -14.35
C LEU A 241 -6.38 -19.36 -13.28
N VAL A 242 -5.58 -19.49 -12.23
CA VAL A 242 -5.43 -18.46 -11.19
C VAL A 242 -3.98 -18.02 -11.17
N VAL A 243 -3.74 -16.70 -11.28
CA VAL A 243 -2.37 -16.14 -11.37
C VAL A 243 -2.14 -15.13 -10.25
N PHE A 244 -1.15 -15.40 -9.41
CA PHE A 244 -0.73 -14.57 -8.28
C PHE A 244 0.72 -14.13 -8.43
N GLN A 245 0.97 -13.20 -9.35
CA GLN A 245 2.29 -12.74 -9.73
C GLN A 245 2.34 -11.23 -9.92
N LEU A 246 3.55 -10.66 -9.96
CA LEU A 246 3.77 -9.28 -10.40
C LEU A 246 3.30 -9.07 -11.84
N PRO A 247 2.97 -7.83 -12.24
CA PRO A 247 2.36 -7.53 -13.54
C PRO A 247 3.08 -8.14 -14.74
N GLY A 248 4.40 -7.95 -14.86
CA GLY A 248 5.18 -8.48 -15.98
C GLY A 248 5.21 -10.01 -16.03
N ALA A 249 5.30 -10.66 -14.88
CA ALA A 249 5.22 -12.12 -14.77
C ALA A 249 3.82 -12.66 -15.13
N THR A 250 2.77 -11.95 -14.71
CA THR A 250 1.37 -12.27 -15.06
C THR A 250 1.16 -12.23 -16.58
N VAL A 251 1.64 -11.17 -17.24
CA VAL A 251 1.59 -11.06 -18.72
C VAL A 251 2.29 -12.24 -19.36
N ARG A 252 3.52 -12.55 -18.94
CA ARG A 252 4.30 -13.67 -19.45
C ARG A 252 3.59 -15.01 -19.27
N THR A 253 3.01 -15.26 -18.08
CA THR A 253 2.30 -16.50 -17.78
C THR A 253 1.09 -16.70 -18.67
N ILE A 254 0.22 -15.68 -18.78
CA ILE A 254 -1.01 -15.77 -19.58
C ILE A 254 -0.68 -15.84 -21.08
N ALA A 255 0.25 -15.05 -21.58
CA ALA A 255 0.69 -15.05 -22.96
C ALA A 255 1.33 -16.41 -23.35
N THR A 256 2.18 -16.99 -22.48
CA THR A 256 2.76 -18.31 -22.71
C THR A 256 1.68 -19.39 -22.74
N GLY A 257 0.70 -19.33 -21.84
CA GLY A 257 -0.45 -20.24 -21.87
C GLY A 257 -1.18 -20.22 -23.20
N LYS A 258 -1.51 -19.02 -23.68
CA LYS A 258 -2.17 -18.81 -25.00
C LYS A 258 -1.32 -19.37 -26.13
N ALA A 259 -0.02 -19.06 -26.15
CA ALA A 259 0.90 -19.53 -27.20
C ALA A 259 1.01 -21.06 -27.22
N LEU A 260 0.91 -21.73 -26.07
CA LEU A 260 0.89 -23.20 -25.97
C LEU A 260 -0.49 -23.82 -26.29
N GLY A 261 -1.50 -23.04 -26.61
CA GLY A 261 -2.85 -23.51 -26.88
C GLY A 261 -3.61 -23.94 -25.60
N PHE A 262 -3.25 -23.40 -24.43
CA PHE A 262 -4.05 -23.54 -23.22
C PHE A 262 -5.18 -22.50 -23.27
N ASP A 263 -6.42 -22.98 -23.15
CA ASP A 263 -7.65 -22.16 -23.27
C ASP A 263 -8.56 -22.40 -22.05
N PRO A 264 -8.29 -21.73 -20.92
CA PRO A 264 -9.09 -21.88 -19.72
C PRO A 264 -10.46 -21.21 -19.86
N GLU A 265 -11.51 -21.81 -19.32
CA GLU A 265 -12.86 -21.25 -19.28
C GLU A 265 -12.92 -19.95 -18.46
N GLN A 266 -12.05 -19.82 -17.45
CA GLN A 266 -11.98 -18.66 -16.59
C GLN A 266 -10.55 -18.39 -16.12
N ILE A 267 -10.15 -17.12 -16.17
CA ILE A 267 -8.89 -16.64 -15.59
C ILE A 267 -9.18 -15.72 -14.40
N TYR A 268 -8.50 -15.96 -13.29
CA TYR A 268 -8.42 -15.04 -12.15
C TYR A 268 -7.00 -14.49 -12.06
N MET A 269 -6.88 -13.20 -11.77
CA MET A 269 -5.60 -12.59 -11.49
C MET A 269 -5.70 -11.70 -10.26
N ASN A 270 -4.60 -11.57 -9.54
CA ASN A 270 -4.54 -10.70 -8.38
C ASN A 270 -4.64 -9.22 -8.76
N SER A 271 -5.21 -8.43 -7.86
CA SER A 271 -5.50 -7.00 -8.10
C SER A 271 -4.24 -6.15 -8.36
N VAL A 272 -3.12 -6.50 -7.74
CA VAL A 272 -1.86 -5.77 -7.94
C VAL A 272 -1.30 -5.96 -9.36
N ALA A 273 -1.67 -7.02 -10.06
CA ALA A 273 -1.30 -7.22 -11.47
C ALA A 273 -2.29 -6.58 -12.46
N ALA A 274 -3.47 -6.17 -12.01
CA ALA A 274 -4.51 -5.57 -12.85
C ALA A 274 -4.22 -4.08 -13.19
N VAL A 275 -2.97 -3.79 -13.55
CA VAL A 275 -2.50 -2.45 -13.91
C VAL A 275 -2.61 -2.22 -15.42
N LYS A 276 -2.78 -0.96 -15.84
CA LYS A 276 -2.98 -0.63 -17.26
C LYS A 276 -1.93 -1.23 -18.19
N THR A 277 -0.66 -1.09 -17.86
CA THR A 277 0.44 -1.59 -18.71
C THR A 277 0.45 -3.11 -18.84
N ALA A 278 0.05 -3.84 -17.79
CA ALA A 278 -0.12 -5.30 -17.88
C ALA A 278 -1.32 -5.67 -18.76
N MET A 279 -2.43 -4.95 -18.63
CA MET A 279 -3.61 -5.18 -19.50
C MET A 279 -3.32 -4.85 -20.95
N ASP A 280 -2.58 -3.77 -21.25
CA ASP A 280 -2.11 -3.45 -22.60
C ASP A 280 -1.18 -4.55 -23.15
N GLY A 281 -0.26 -5.07 -22.32
CA GLY A 281 0.60 -6.19 -22.67
C GLY A 281 -0.19 -7.48 -22.97
N LEU A 282 -1.21 -7.79 -22.16
CA LEU A 282 -2.10 -8.93 -22.39
C LEU A 282 -2.95 -8.78 -23.67
N LEU A 283 -3.47 -7.59 -23.93
CA LEU A 283 -4.18 -7.29 -25.19
C LEU A 283 -3.29 -7.54 -26.39
N ALA A 284 -2.02 -7.11 -26.32
CA ALA A 284 -1.07 -7.27 -27.40
C ALA A 284 -0.59 -8.72 -27.61
N SER A 285 -0.44 -9.48 -26.52
CA SER A 285 0.18 -10.83 -26.56
C SER A 285 -0.81 -12.00 -26.55
N ALA A 286 -1.98 -11.83 -25.95
CA ALA A 286 -3.01 -12.88 -25.86
C ALA A 286 -4.29 -12.55 -26.64
N GLY A 287 -4.55 -11.26 -26.87
CA GLY A 287 -5.75 -10.77 -27.56
C GLY A 287 -6.95 -10.56 -26.65
N ALA A 288 -7.85 -9.68 -27.11
CA ALA A 288 -9.01 -9.25 -26.32
C ALA A 288 -9.95 -10.40 -25.95
N ASP A 289 -10.21 -11.33 -26.87
CA ASP A 289 -11.13 -12.45 -26.64
C ASP A 289 -10.61 -13.39 -25.56
N TYR A 290 -9.31 -13.69 -25.57
CA TYR A 290 -8.71 -14.61 -24.60
C TYR A 290 -8.74 -14.08 -23.16
N ILE A 291 -8.61 -12.78 -22.98
CA ILE A 291 -8.62 -12.14 -21.66
C ILE A 291 -10.00 -11.58 -21.27
N ASN A 292 -10.98 -11.69 -22.16
CA ASN A 292 -12.34 -11.26 -21.87
C ASN A 292 -12.93 -12.12 -20.73
N GLY A 293 -13.57 -11.47 -19.79
CA GLY A 293 -14.14 -12.18 -18.64
C GLY A 293 -13.16 -12.47 -17.49
N MET A 294 -11.87 -12.14 -17.60
CA MET A 294 -10.93 -12.27 -16.49
C MET A 294 -11.46 -11.57 -15.24
N ILE A 295 -11.22 -12.19 -14.08
CA ILE A 295 -11.72 -11.67 -12.79
C ILE A 295 -10.58 -11.22 -11.90
N THR A 296 -10.77 -10.06 -11.26
CA THR A 296 -9.94 -9.51 -10.19
C THR A 296 -10.81 -8.75 -9.18
N ILE A 297 -10.20 -8.05 -8.22
CA ILE A 297 -10.91 -7.13 -7.31
C ILE A 297 -10.51 -5.68 -7.54
N ALA A 298 -11.35 -4.75 -7.09
CA ALA A 298 -11.03 -3.35 -6.91
C ALA A 298 -11.42 -2.87 -5.51
N TYR A 299 -10.71 -1.83 -5.05
CA TYR A 299 -11.03 -1.07 -3.84
C TYR A 299 -10.92 0.44 -4.06
N ALA A 300 -10.37 0.86 -5.18
CA ALA A 300 -10.24 2.26 -5.60
C ALA A 300 -10.96 2.51 -6.92
N LYS A 301 -11.32 3.76 -7.20
CA LYS A 301 -11.87 4.18 -8.48
C LYS A 301 -10.80 4.09 -9.56
N ASP A 302 -11.18 3.70 -10.76
CA ASP A 302 -10.28 3.70 -11.93
C ASP A 302 -10.42 5.03 -12.68
N PRO A 303 -9.34 5.81 -12.88
CA PRO A 303 -9.41 7.08 -13.59
C PRO A 303 -9.72 6.93 -15.09
N GLN A 304 -9.63 5.70 -15.64
CA GLN A 304 -10.00 5.40 -17.03
C GLN A 304 -11.50 5.12 -17.19
N ASP A 305 -12.19 4.77 -16.13
CA ASP A 305 -13.60 4.39 -16.18
C ASP A 305 -14.50 5.63 -16.35
N PRO A 306 -15.26 5.73 -17.45
CA PRO A 306 -16.15 6.85 -17.73
C PRO A 306 -17.20 7.11 -16.64
N ARG A 307 -17.57 6.11 -15.85
CA ARG A 307 -18.52 6.26 -14.72
C ARG A 307 -18.06 7.30 -13.71
N TRP A 308 -16.76 7.56 -13.61
CA TRP A 308 -16.18 8.55 -12.70
C TRP A 308 -15.97 9.93 -13.31
N ASN A 309 -16.31 10.15 -14.59
CA ASN A 309 -16.08 11.45 -15.25
C ASN A 309 -16.76 12.60 -14.51
N ASN A 310 -17.96 12.36 -13.99
CA ASN A 310 -18.74 13.36 -13.24
C ASN A 310 -18.56 13.28 -11.72
N ASP A 311 -17.67 12.40 -11.23
CA ASP A 311 -17.36 12.32 -9.81
C ASP A 311 -16.52 13.53 -9.35
N ALA A 312 -16.93 14.17 -8.27
CA ALA A 312 -16.28 15.39 -7.77
C ALA A 312 -14.83 15.16 -7.35
N ALA A 313 -14.52 13.98 -6.73
CA ALA A 313 -13.18 13.64 -6.31
C ALA A 313 -12.29 13.32 -7.53
N MET A 314 -12.84 12.69 -8.57
CA MET A 314 -12.11 12.43 -9.82
C MET A 314 -11.79 13.74 -10.55
N ARG A 315 -12.73 14.68 -10.65
CA ARG A 315 -12.46 16.02 -11.22
C ARG A 315 -11.40 16.75 -10.42
N GLN A 316 -11.49 16.69 -9.08
CA GLN A 316 -10.47 17.29 -8.21
C GLN A 316 -9.10 16.67 -8.44
N TYR A 317 -9.01 15.33 -8.52
CA TYR A 317 -7.76 14.61 -8.82
C TYR A 317 -7.17 15.07 -10.15
N ARG A 318 -7.96 15.07 -11.24
CA ARG A 318 -7.50 15.51 -12.58
C ARG A 318 -6.95 16.94 -12.54
N ASN A 319 -7.62 17.85 -11.83
CA ASN A 319 -7.15 19.23 -11.65
C ASN A 319 -5.83 19.29 -10.85
N ILE A 320 -5.66 18.43 -9.84
CA ILE A 320 -4.41 18.33 -9.07
C ILE A 320 -3.27 17.88 -10.00
N ILE A 321 -3.49 16.83 -10.78
CA ILE A 321 -2.46 16.32 -11.70
C ILE A 321 -2.14 17.33 -12.80
N ALA A 322 -3.13 17.98 -13.40
CA ALA A 322 -2.93 19.02 -14.40
C ALA A 322 -2.06 20.17 -13.87
N LYS A 323 -2.26 20.59 -12.61
CA LYS A 323 -1.55 21.74 -12.02
C LYS A 323 -0.21 21.39 -11.37
N TYR A 324 -0.11 20.23 -10.75
CA TYR A 324 1.03 19.86 -9.90
C TYR A 324 1.77 18.59 -10.36
N GLY A 325 1.26 17.92 -11.39
CA GLY A 325 1.81 16.66 -11.88
C GLY A 325 3.02 16.78 -12.80
N GLY A 326 3.30 17.98 -13.37
CA GLY A 326 4.46 18.18 -14.23
C GLY A 326 4.45 17.29 -15.49
N GLY A 327 3.28 17.15 -16.14
CA GLY A 327 3.12 16.33 -17.34
C GLY A 327 2.67 14.88 -17.07
N LEU A 328 2.38 14.49 -15.84
CA LEU A 328 1.83 13.18 -15.53
C LEU A 328 0.48 12.93 -16.24
N ASN A 329 0.29 11.70 -16.70
CA ASN A 329 -0.99 11.27 -17.24
C ASN A 329 -2.00 11.02 -16.11
N ALA A 330 -3.04 11.86 -16.02
CA ALA A 330 -4.09 11.71 -15.03
C ALA A 330 -4.96 10.45 -15.22
N SER A 331 -4.91 9.80 -16.37
CA SER A 331 -5.60 8.54 -16.62
C SER A 331 -4.77 7.31 -16.20
N ASP A 332 -3.55 7.50 -15.67
CA ASP A 332 -2.74 6.40 -15.17
C ASP A 332 -3.23 5.99 -13.78
N PRO A 333 -3.72 4.73 -13.58
CA PRO A 333 -4.17 4.25 -12.29
C PRO A 333 -3.09 4.26 -11.21
N GLN A 334 -1.79 4.18 -11.58
CA GLN A 334 -0.69 4.22 -10.62
C GLN A 334 -0.46 5.64 -10.07
N VAL A 335 -0.61 6.66 -10.90
CA VAL A 335 -0.63 8.06 -10.46
C VAL A 335 -1.82 8.31 -9.52
N TYR A 336 -2.99 7.76 -9.88
CA TYR A 336 -4.22 7.89 -9.09
C TYR A 336 -4.10 7.26 -7.71
N ILE A 337 -3.62 6.03 -7.64
CA ILE A 337 -3.48 5.31 -6.36
C ILE A 337 -2.40 5.97 -5.47
N GLY A 338 -1.38 6.57 -6.07
CA GLY A 338 -0.41 7.41 -5.37
C GLY A 338 -1.07 8.62 -4.72
N ALA A 339 -1.92 9.34 -5.44
CA ALA A 339 -2.67 10.47 -4.90
C ALA A 339 -3.65 10.04 -3.79
N ALA A 340 -4.31 8.88 -3.93
CA ALA A 340 -5.22 8.32 -2.94
C ALA A 340 -4.49 7.99 -1.62
N LYS A 341 -3.28 7.44 -1.71
CA LYS A 341 -2.45 7.14 -0.55
C LYS A 341 -1.92 8.40 0.13
N ALA A 342 -1.49 9.39 -0.66
CA ALA A 342 -1.06 10.68 -0.14
C ALA A 342 -2.20 11.39 0.60
N GLU A 343 -3.43 11.30 0.09
CA GLU A 343 -4.63 11.80 0.77
C GLU A 343 -4.84 11.12 2.12
N ALA A 344 -4.77 9.79 2.17
CA ALA A 344 -4.86 9.03 3.40
C ALA A 344 -3.83 9.49 4.45
N PHE A 345 -2.58 9.65 4.03
CA PHE A 345 -1.51 10.08 4.94
C PHE A 345 -1.69 11.54 5.42
N VAL A 346 -2.16 12.44 4.58
CA VAL A 346 -2.48 13.82 4.97
C VAL A 346 -3.57 13.86 6.03
N GLN A 347 -4.61 13.02 5.91
CA GLN A 347 -5.64 12.89 6.94
C GLN A 347 -5.05 12.41 8.28
N VAL A 348 -4.12 11.47 8.24
CA VAL A 348 -3.40 10.98 9.44
C VAL A 348 -2.56 12.11 10.06
N LEU A 349 -1.84 12.91 9.25
CA LEU A 349 -1.07 14.04 9.75
C LEU A 349 -1.94 15.07 10.47
N TYR A 350 -3.12 15.41 9.93
CA TYR A 350 -4.05 16.31 10.61
C TYR A 350 -4.50 15.75 11.97
N ARG A 351 -4.74 14.44 12.07
CA ARG A 351 -5.16 13.77 13.32
C ARG A 351 -4.02 13.60 14.33
N ALA A 352 -2.79 13.50 13.87
CA ALA A 352 -1.62 13.48 14.75
C ALA A 352 -1.42 14.80 15.51
N GLY A 353 -2.09 15.88 15.07
CA GLY A 353 -2.17 17.16 15.75
C GLY A 353 -1.08 18.15 15.36
N ARG A 354 -1.17 19.34 15.95
CA ARG A 354 -0.30 20.48 15.61
C ARG A 354 1.18 20.23 15.93
N ASN A 355 1.47 19.50 16.98
CA ASN A 355 2.84 19.14 17.38
C ASN A 355 3.00 17.61 17.27
N PRO A 356 3.11 17.07 16.03
CA PRO A 356 3.10 15.64 15.84
C PRO A 356 4.38 15.00 16.36
N THR A 357 4.22 13.92 17.12
CA THR A 357 5.28 12.98 17.46
C THR A 357 5.08 11.70 16.65
N ARG A 358 6.11 10.86 16.54
CA ARG A 358 5.98 9.54 15.91
C ARG A 358 4.90 8.69 16.60
N ALA A 359 4.79 8.80 17.94
CA ALA A 359 3.75 8.12 18.71
C ALA A 359 2.34 8.64 18.39
N SER A 360 2.15 9.99 18.29
CA SER A 360 0.85 10.54 17.92
C SER A 360 0.46 10.20 16.48
N LEU A 361 1.44 10.10 15.57
CA LEU A 361 1.21 9.62 14.19
C LEU A 361 0.73 8.16 14.19
N MET A 362 1.40 7.28 14.95
CA MET A 362 0.97 5.88 15.08
C MET A 362 -0.43 5.76 15.71
N ASN A 363 -0.73 6.56 16.73
CA ASN A 363 -2.07 6.57 17.31
C ASN A 363 -3.14 6.99 16.27
N ALA A 364 -2.84 7.98 15.44
CA ALA A 364 -3.72 8.39 14.35
C ALA A 364 -3.87 7.31 13.28
N LEU A 365 -2.78 6.61 12.92
CA LEU A 365 -2.80 5.46 12.00
C LEU A 365 -3.61 4.27 12.54
N LEU A 366 -3.59 4.04 13.86
CA LEU A 366 -4.26 2.91 14.51
C LEU A 366 -5.70 3.23 14.99
N SER A 367 -6.20 4.40 14.65
CA SER A 367 -7.57 4.84 14.97
C SER A 367 -8.31 5.43 13.75
N MET A 368 -7.88 5.02 12.55
CA MET A 368 -8.57 5.45 11.32
C MET A 368 -9.98 4.86 11.29
N ASN A 369 -10.95 5.69 10.95
CA ASN A 369 -12.33 5.29 10.68
C ASN A 369 -13.01 6.40 9.86
N TYR A 370 -12.60 6.53 8.59
CA TYR A 370 -13.13 7.58 7.71
C TYR A 370 -12.98 7.20 6.24
N PRO A 371 -13.85 7.70 5.35
CA PRO A 371 -13.75 7.45 3.94
C PRO A 371 -12.54 8.16 3.33
N ASN A 372 -12.02 7.58 2.26
CA ASN A 372 -11.14 8.26 1.33
C ASN A 372 -11.91 8.45 0.02
N LYS A 373 -12.02 9.68 -0.43
CA LYS A 373 -12.83 10.04 -1.61
C LYS A 373 -12.35 9.42 -2.93
N PHE A 374 -11.12 8.91 -2.95
CA PHE A 374 -10.53 8.24 -4.12
C PHE A 374 -10.77 6.73 -4.14
N LEU A 375 -11.24 6.16 -3.05
CA LEU A 375 -11.63 4.75 -3.00
C LEU A 375 -13.05 4.55 -3.54
N LEU A 376 -13.46 3.30 -3.76
CA LEU A 376 -14.81 2.98 -4.19
C LEU A 376 -15.83 3.46 -3.14
N PRO A 377 -17.04 3.87 -3.56
CA PRO A 377 -18.12 4.18 -2.63
C PRO A 377 -18.37 3.04 -1.65
N GLY A 378 -18.45 3.38 -0.36
CA GLY A 378 -18.65 2.41 0.72
C GLY A 378 -17.33 1.83 1.30
N VAL A 379 -16.19 2.00 0.64
CA VAL A 379 -14.90 1.63 1.23
C VAL A 379 -14.50 2.64 2.29
N VAL A 380 -14.28 2.15 3.50
CA VAL A 380 -13.86 2.94 4.66
C VAL A 380 -12.45 2.55 5.07
N GLN A 381 -11.59 3.54 5.24
CA GLN A 381 -10.29 3.37 5.86
C GLN A 381 -10.49 3.19 7.36
N LYS A 382 -10.30 1.96 7.85
CA LYS A 382 -10.51 1.61 9.24
C LYS A 382 -9.36 0.77 9.76
N SER A 383 -8.89 1.08 10.96
CA SER A 383 -7.81 0.37 11.61
C SER A 383 -8.03 0.28 13.12
N SER A 384 -7.25 -0.55 13.77
CA SER A 384 -7.17 -0.64 15.23
C SER A 384 -5.77 -1.06 15.67
N ARG A 385 -5.56 -1.22 16.96
CA ARG A 385 -4.28 -1.71 17.49
C ARG A 385 -3.97 -3.14 17.05
N THR A 386 -5.00 -3.95 16.80
CA THR A 386 -4.89 -5.37 16.41
C THR A 386 -5.21 -5.62 14.93
N ASP A 387 -5.83 -4.65 14.24
CA ASP A 387 -6.11 -4.72 12.81
C ASP A 387 -5.44 -3.54 12.11
N ARG A 388 -4.42 -3.81 11.34
CA ARG A 388 -3.55 -2.83 10.69
C ARG A 388 -3.69 -2.79 9.17
N PHE A 389 -4.66 -3.51 8.62
CA PHE A 389 -5.10 -3.37 7.24
C PHE A 389 -6.12 -2.24 7.15
N ILE A 390 -5.67 -1.07 6.72
CA ILE A 390 -6.50 0.14 6.73
C ILE A 390 -7.63 0.06 5.72
N VAL A 391 -7.37 -0.51 4.54
CA VAL A 391 -8.40 -0.84 3.55
C VAL A 391 -8.57 -2.36 3.53
N SER A 392 -9.77 -2.84 3.77
CA SER A 392 -10.09 -4.28 3.78
C SER A 392 -11.28 -4.62 2.89
N GLN A 393 -12.07 -3.63 2.52
CA GLN A 393 -13.23 -3.81 1.66
C GLN A 393 -12.81 -3.83 0.19
N MET A 394 -13.39 -4.76 -0.57
CA MET A 394 -13.07 -4.98 -1.97
C MET A 394 -14.32 -5.43 -2.73
N GLN A 395 -14.34 -5.20 -4.04
CA GLN A 395 -15.40 -5.63 -4.93
C GLN A 395 -14.83 -6.39 -6.11
N LEU A 396 -15.46 -7.51 -6.48
CA LEU A 396 -15.10 -8.23 -7.71
C LEU A 396 -15.36 -7.37 -8.95
N GLN A 397 -14.48 -7.50 -9.92
CA GLN A 397 -14.63 -6.90 -11.24
C GLN A 397 -14.20 -7.87 -12.33
N ARG A 398 -14.82 -7.73 -13.51
CA ARG A 398 -14.59 -8.55 -14.70
C ARG A 398 -14.06 -7.67 -15.81
N TYR A 399 -13.04 -8.14 -16.51
CA TYR A 399 -12.51 -7.43 -17.66
C TYR A 399 -13.42 -7.58 -18.87
N ASN A 400 -13.73 -6.48 -19.52
CA ASN A 400 -14.45 -6.45 -20.80
C ASN A 400 -13.44 -6.16 -21.91
N GLY A 401 -13.14 -7.16 -22.74
CA GLY A 401 -12.17 -7.07 -23.83
C GLY A 401 -12.53 -6.04 -24.90
N ASN A 402 -13.83 -5.79 -25.14
CA ASN A 402 -14.30 -4.83 -26.13
C ASN A 402 -14.09 -3.38 -25.68
N THR A 403 -14.47 -3.08 -24.44
CA THR A 403 -14.32 -1.72 -23.87
C THR A 403 -12.95 -1.50 -23.25
N LYS A 404 -12.16 -2.54 -23.03
CA LYS A 404 -10.86 -2.54 -22.35
C LYS A 404 -10.94 -2.00 -20.92
N LEU A 405 -12.08 -2.21 -20.26
CA LEU A 405 -12.36 -1.71 -18.93
C LEU A 405 -12.68 -2.86 -17.97
N TRP A 406 -12.39 -2.64 -16.71
CA TRP A 406 -12.84 -3.47 -15.60
C TRP A 406 -14.25 -3.07 -15.19
N VAL A 407 -15.19 -4.02 -15.22
CA VAL A 407 -16.59 -3.82 -14.86
C VAL A 407 -16.86 -4.48 -13.52
N PRO A 408 -17.17 -3.72 -12.45
CA PRO A 408 -17.51 -4.29 -11.16
C PRO A 408 -18.79 -5.11 -11.22
N PHE A 409 -18.82 -6.17 -10.43
CA PHE A 409 -20.01 -6.98 -10.21
C PHE A 409 -20.08 -7.46 -8.75
N GLY A 410 -21.26 -7.93 -8.35
CA GLY A 410 -21.49 -8.31 -6.96
C GLY A 410 -21.47 -7.11 -6.01
N ARG A 411 -21.52 -7.41 -4.71
CA ARG A 411 -21.48 -6.40 -3.64
C ARG A 411 -20.04 -6.11 -3.18
N LEU A 412 -19.88 -5.00 -2.48
CA LEU A 412 -18.67 -4.74 -1.71
C LEU A 412 -18.55 -5.75 -0.58
N ILE A 413 -17.39 -6.37 -0.43
CA ILE A 413 -17.12 -7.47 0.51
C ILE A 413 -16.09 -6.98 1.53
N GLU A 414 -16.32 -7.31 2.80
CA GLU A 414 -15.36 -7.10 3.88
C GLU A 414 -14.37 -8.28 3.91
N GLY A 415 -13.10 -8.00 3.70
CA GLY A 415 -12.05 -9.02 3.69
C GLY A 415 -11.52 -9.41 5.07
N ARG A 416 -11.86 -8.64 6.12
CA ARG A 416 -11.41 -8.97 7.48
C ARG A 416 -12.06 -10.26 7.96
N PRO A 417 -11.31 -11.16 8.64
CA PRO A 417 -11.95 -12.24 9.38
C PRO A 417 -12.82 -11.62 10.47
N ARG A 418 -14.05 -12.09 10.57
CA ARG A 418 -14.96 -11.76 11.69
C ARG A 418 -14.65 -12.66 12.85
#